data_50d709e297a59d8c61430f4f8adc1bc1
#
_entry.id   50d709e297a59d8c61430f4f8adc1bc1
#
_cell.length_a   1.000
_cell.length_b   1.000
_cell.length_c   1.000
_cell.angle_alpha   90.00
_cell.angle_beta   90.00
_cell.angle_gamma   90.00
#
_symmetry.space_group_name_H-M   'P 1'
#
loop_
_entity.id
_entity.type
_entity.pdbx_description
1 polymer ?
#
loop_
_entity_poly.entity_id
_entity_poly.type
_entity_poly.pdbx_seq_one_letter_code
_entity_poly.pdbx_strand_id
1 'polypeptide(L)' 'MTKYNERHGGAYDRGSADAYYGRAFQPHMFEGGTRTSQLIPQHRMRKDEIEAYRAGYEQQMESGIHKDYS' A
#
# COMPACT_ATOMS: atom_id res chain seq x y z
N MET A 1 8.01 -5.58 14.47
CA MET A 1 6.58 -5.82 14.16
C MET A 1 5.89 -4.48 13.92
N THR A 2 5.17 -4.34 12.83
CA THR A 2 4.50 -3.08 12.55
C THR A 2 3.17 -2.99 13.29
N LYS A 3 2.69 -1.77 13.50
CA LYS A 3 1.39 -1.54 14.11
C LYS A 3 0.26 -1.59 13.10
N TYR A 4 0.59 -1.74 11.83
CA TYR A 4 -0.40 -1.76 10.76
C TYR A 4 -0.68 -3.18 10.31
N ASN A 5 -1.90 -3.39 9.81
CA ASN A 5 -2.27 -4.67 9.26
C ASN A 5 -1.54 -4.88 7.93
N GLU A 6 -0.72 -5.92 7.87
CA GLU A 6 0.08 -6.19 6.68
C GLU A 6 -0.54 -7.26 5.78
N ARG A 7 -1.84 -7.47 5.90
CA ARG A 7 -2.51 -8.48 5.08
C ARG A 7 -2.34 -8.19 3.60
N HIS A 8 -2.29 -9.25 2.82
CA HIS A 8 -2.17 -9.13 1.37
C HIS A 8 -3.36 -8.33 0.81
N GLY A 9 -3.07 -7.30 0.04
CA GLY A 9 -4.10 -6.44 -0.53
C GLY A 9 -4.56 -5.33 0.39
N GLY A 10 -4.13 -5.33 1.65
CA GLY A 10 -4.47 -4.27 2.57
C GLY A 10 -3.72 -2.98 2.26
N ALA A 11 -4.07 -1.91 3.01
CA ALA A 11 -3.50 -0.59 2.72
C ALA A 11 -1.97 -0.57 2.83
N TYR A 12 -1.42 -1.14 3.89
CA TYR A 12 0.03 -1.18 4.08
C TYR A 12 0.70 -1.94 2.93
N ASP A 13 0.15 -3.08 2.56
CA ASP A 13 0.69 -3.90 1.48
C ASP A 13 0.66 -3.15 0.15
N ARG A 14 -0.44 -2.46 -0.15
CA ARG A 14 -0.55 -1.73 -1.41
C ARG A 14 0.39 -0.54 -1.45
N GLY A 15 0.59 0.13 -0.32
CA GLY A 15 1.54 1.23 -0.25
C GLY A 15 2.96 0.75 -0.54
N SER A 16 3.34 -0.33 0.10
CA SER A 16 4.66 -0.92 -0.11
C SER A 16 4.84 -1.36 -1.56
N ALA A 17 3.82 -2.01 -2.14
CA ALA A 17 3.91 -2.48 -3.52
C ALA A 17 4.03 -1.32 -4.50
N ASP A 18 3.25 -0.25 -4.30
CA ASP A 18 3.31 0.89 -5.20
C ASP A 18 4.69 1.55 -5.18
N ALA A 19 5.29 1.67 -3.99
CA ALA A 19 6.64 2.21 -3.90
C ALA A 19 7.66 1.29 -4.57
N TYR A 20 7.51 -0.02 -4.36
CA TYR A 20 8.43 -0.99 -4.95
C TYR A 20 8.43 -0.90 -6.48
N TYR A 21 7.24 -0.74 -7.06
CA TYR A 21 7.11 -0.66 -8.52
C TYR A 21 7.25 0.75 -9.07
N GLY A 22 7.60 1.72 -8.23
CA GLY A 22 7.81 3.08 -8.67
C GLY A 22 6.54 3.81 -9.07
N ARG A 23 5.40 3.40 -8.53
CA ARG A 23 4.13 4.02 -8.83
C ARG A 23 3.92 5.27 -7.99
N ALA A 24 3.02 6.15 -8.45
CA ALA A 24 2.72 7.36 -7.71
C ALA A 24 2.04 7.04 -6.39
N PHE A 25 2.21 7.93 -5.41
CA PHE A 25 1.53 7.82 -4.12
C PHE A 25 0.03 8.01 -4.35
N GLN A 26 -0.72 6.94 -4.16
CA GLN A 26 -2.16 6.97 -4.44
C GLN A 26 -2.87 5.96 -3.55
N PRO A 27 -3.29 6.39 -2.35
CA PRO A 27 -3.90 5.49 -1.38
C PRO A 27 -5.08 4.70 -1.94
N HIS A 28 -5.05 3.41 -1.73
CA HIS A 28 -6.12 2.49 -2.08
C HIS A 28 -5.85 1.17 -1.39
N MET A 29 -6.84 0.29 -1.40
CA MET A 29 -6.69 -1.04 -0.85
C MET A 29 -7.72 -1.96 -1.47
N PHE A 30 -7.61 -3.26 -1.21
CA PHE A 30 -8.57 -4.25 -1.67
C PHE A 30 -9.25 -4.89 -0.46
N GLU A 31 -10.56 -5.01 -0.54
CA GLU A 31 -11.35 -5.50 0.58
C GLU A 31 -10.98 -6.93 0.99
N GLY A 32 -10.92 -7.82 0.04
CA GLY A 32 -10.67 -9.24 0.31
C GLY A 32 -9.25 -9.70 0.16
N GLY A 33 -8.34 -8.82 -0.22
CA GLY A 33 -6.94 -9.18 -0.37
C GLY A 33 -6.61 -9.99 -1.60
N THR A 34 -7.52 -10.13 -2.54
CA THR A 34 -7.27 -10.84 -3.78
C THR A 34 -7.62 -9.96 -4.96
N ARG A 35 -7.17 -10.38 -6.14
CA ARG A 35 -7.45 -9.60 -7.36
C ARG A 35 -8.92 -9.60 -7.75
N THR A 36 -9.70 -10.48 -7.15
CA THR A 36 -11.15 -10.49 -7.40
C THR A 36 -11.89 -9.63 -6.40
N SER A 37 -11.17 -9.06 -5.43
CA SER A 37 -11.77 -8.21 -4.43
C SER A 37 -12.05 -6.83 -4.99
N GLN A 38 -13.00 -6.15 -4.37
CA GLN A 38 -13.37 -4.82 -4.80
C GLN A 38 -12.33 -3.80 -4.35
N LEU A 39 -11.97 -2.90 -5.25
CA LEU A 39 -11.05 -1.81 -4.94
C LEU A 39 -11.74 -0.79 -4.04
N ILE A 40 -11.03 -0.35 -3.01
CA ILE A 40 -11.48 0.71 -2.11
C ILE A 40 -10.61 1.93 -2.38
N PRO A 41 -11.16 2.98 -3.01
CA PRO A 41 -10.37 4.18 -3.31
C PRO A 41 -10.16 5.04 -2.07
N GLN A 42 -9.27 6.01 -2.18
CA GLN A 42 -8.87 6.85 -1.06
C GLN A 42 -10.05 7.50 -0.34
N HIS A 43 -11.02 8.01 -1.09
CA HIS A 43 -12.12 8.73 -0.47
C HIS A 43 -13.05 7.82 0.35
N ARG A 44 -12.89 6.51 0.23
CA ARG A 44 -13.64 5.55 1.02
C ARG A 44 -12.80 4.89 2.10
N MET A 45 -11.52 5.22 2.15
CA MET A 45 -10.63 4.68 3.17
C MET A 45 -10.76 5.48 4.46
N ARG A 46 -10.57 4.78 5.59
CA ARG A 46 -10.54 5.46 6.87
C ARG A 46 -9.17 6.10 7.05
N LYS A 47 -9.09 7.04 7.99
CA LYS A 47 -7.86 7.77 8.23
C LYS A 47 -6.70 6.83 8.56
N ASP A 48 -6.95 5.84 9.41
CA ASP A 48 -5.90 4.90 9.79
C ASP A 48 -5.47 4.02 8.60
N GLU A 49 -6.37 3.78 7.68
CA GLU A 49 -6.04 3.01 6.47
C GLU A 49 -5.15 3.82 5.54
N ILE A 50 -5.44 5.10 5.40
CA ILE A 50 -4.61 5.98 4.58
C ILE A 50 -3.22 6.11 5.20
N GLU A 51 -3.15 6.20 6.52
CA GLU A 51 -1.87 6.26 7.21
C GLU A 51 -1.09 4.96 7.03
N ALA A 52 -1.77 3.81 7.02
CA ALA A 52 -1.13 2.53 6.79
C ALA A 52 -0.53 2.47 5.39
N TYR A 53 -1.27 2.96 4.39
CA TYR A 53 -0.75 3.02 3.02
C TYR A 53 0.52 3.88 2.97
N ARG A 54 0.46 5.05 3.58
CA ARG A 54 1.61 5.95 3.62
C ARG A 54 2.80 5.28 4.28
N ALA A 55 2.57 4.62 5.42
CA ALA A 55 3.65 3.97 6.14
C ALA A 55 4.33 2.90 5.27
N GLY A 56 3.54 2.09 4.57
CA GLY A 56 4.09 1.08 3.69
C GLY A 56 4.88 1.70 2.54
N TYR A 57 4.33 2.75 1.95
CA TYR A 57 4.97 3.43 0.84
C TYR A 57 6.31 4.04 1.28
N GLU A 58 6.30 4.80 2.37
CA GLU A 58 7.51 5.47 2.84
C GLU A 58 8.57 4.48 3.31
N GLN A 59 8.15 3.42 3.98
CA GLN A 59 9.10 2.42 4.45
C GLN A 59 9.79 1.73 3.27
N GLN A 60 9.05 1.42 2.23
CA GLN A 60 9.63 0.81 1.05
C GLN A 60 10.60 1.77 0.34
N MET A 61 10.23 3.04 0.27
CA MET A 61 11.12 4.04 -0.33
C MET A 61 12.40 4.19 0.46
N GLU A 62 12.32 4.19 1.80
CA GLU A 62 13.50 4.32 2.64
C GLU A 62 14.42 3.12 2.52
N SER A 63 13.88 1.95 2.24
CA SER A 63 14.70 0.75 2.10
C SER A 63 15.61 0.81 0.87
N GLY A 64 15.22 1.61 -0.11
CA GLY A 64 15.95 1.70 -1.35
C GLY A 64 15.76 0.48 -2.26
N ILE A 65 14.98 -0.49 -1.81
CA ILE A 65 14.74 -1.69 -2.59
C ILE A 65 13.48 -1.49 -3.42
N HIS A 66 13.65 -1.43 -4.72
CA HIS A 66 12.51 -1.27 -5.62
C HIS A 66 12.87 -1.86 -6.98
N LYS A 67 11.85 -2.03 -7.80
CA LYS A 67 12.05 -2.62 -9.11
C LYS A 67 12.80 -1.66 -10.01
N ASP A 68 13.77 -2.21 -10.73
CA ASP A 68 14.58 -1.42 -11.66
C ASP A 68 13.96 -1.44 -13.05
N TYR A 69 13.70 -0.25 -13.58
CA TYR A 69 13.10 -0.10 -14.89
C TYR A 69 14.10 0.34 -15.96
N SER A 70 15.36 0.35 -15.61
CA SER A 70 16.38 0.79 -16.55
C SER A 70 16.49 -0.07 -17.80
#